data_2b1ee46689179c84dc6d1cd3090976fb
#
_entry.id   2b1ee46689179c84dc6d1cd3090976fb
#
_cell.length_a   1.000
_cell.length_b   1.000
_cell.length_c   1.000
_cell.angle_alpha   90.00
_cell.angle_beta   90.00
_cell.angle_gamma   90.00
#
_symmetry.space_group_name_H-M   'P 1'
#
loop_
_entity.id
_entity.type
_entity.pdbx_description
1 polymer ?
#
loop_
_entity_poly.entity_id
_entity_poly.type
_entity_poly.pdbx_seq_one_letter_code
_entity_poly.pdbx_strand_id
1 'polypeptide(L)'
;MMRRLYGLATVTALALALPAQALASSAPKTDPTKEFLLDPWIKIPKIGPIDLSITKGVFYLLLSTVIIIVGGLLVVRHLKLHPKRLQAFVEIVYDFSESQIGRASLPAKTYKTWFPYLATLFVFIWINNLISFLPLPVNTEHKIWGVIPTPSLYAATANISVTLALTLVTFFATHYVGIKNNGAGPYFKSWFPPISGPINILIVPLEILSQFLRLVSLSVRLFANMLAGHLLVLMCVSLIIIIGNVFVAAASIPVAVFFYCFELVLVANLQAFIFALLSGIYIGTAAEPHH
;
A
#
# COMPACT_ATOMS: atom_id res chain seq x y z
N MET A 1 -56.52 5.54 22.47
CA MET A 1 -55.58 6.16 21.50
C MET A 1 -54.21 5.50 21.49
N MET A 2 -53.59 5.21 22.61
CA MET A 2 -52.25 4.55 22.69
C MET A 2 -52.19 3.14 22.07
N ARG A 3 -53.18 2.27 22.24
CA ARG A 3 -53.19 0.92 21.64
C ARG A 3 -53.11 0.90 20.09
N ARG A 4 -53.63 1.94 19.41
CA ARG A 4 -53.56 2.06 17.94
C ARG A 4 -52.19 2.55 17.50
N LEU A 5 -51.49 3.34 18.30
CA LEU A 5 -50.12 3.78 18.02
C LEU A 5 -49.09 2.63 18.15
N TYR A 6 -49.26 1.76 19.15
CA TYR A 6 -48.42 0.56 19.30
C TYR A 6 -48.67 -0.43 18.14
N GLY A 7 -49.90 -0.62 17.71
CA GLY A 7 -50.22 -1.47 16.55
C GLY A 7 -49.62 -0.96 15.23
N LEU A 8 -49.62 0.35 15.01
CA LEU A 8 -48.97 0.96 13.83
C LEU A 8 -47.46 0.87 13.89
N ALA A 9 -46.85 1.09 15.05
CA ALA A 9 -45.41 0.98 15.25
C ALA A 9 -44.90 -0.46 15.05
N THR A 10 -45.66 -1.45 15.51
CA THR A 10 -45.30 -2.88 15.33
C THR A 10 -45.45 -3.33 13.88
N VAL A 11 -46.51 -2.86 13.15
CA VAL A 11 -46.71 -3.19 11.75
C VAL A 11 -45.64 -2.52 10.85
N THR A 12 -45.29 -1.26 11.15
CA THR A 12 -44.18 -0.58 10.41
C THR A 12 -42.83 -1.20 10.70
N ALA A 13 -42.55 -1.62 11.92
CA ALA A 13 -41.31 -2.33 12.26
C ALA A 13 -41.25 -3.70 11.56
N LEU A 14 -42.37 -4.43 11.51
CA LEU A 14 -42.43 -5.73 10.82
C LEU A 14 -42.33 -5.59 9.31
N ALA A 15 -42.95 -4.55 8.70
CA ALA A 15 -42.84 -4.26 7.28
C ALA A 15 -41.47 -3.81 6.83
N LEU A 16 -40.68 -3.18 7.71
CA LEU A 16 -39.30 -2.80 7.46
C LEU A 16 -38.32 -4.00 7.65
N ALA A 17 -38.68 -4.98 8.49
CA ALA A 17 -37.82 -6.14 8.75
C ALA A 17 -37.93 -7.23 7.67
N LEU A 18 -39.11 -7.41 7.09
CA LEU A 18 -39.35 -8.46 6.07
C LEU A 18 -38.49 -8.34 4.80
N PRO A 19 -38.34 -7.16 4.16
CA PRO A 19 -37.49 -7.04 2.97
C PRO A 19 -36.00 -7.19 3.26
N ALA A 20 -35.57 -6.82 4.47
CA ALA A 20 -34.18 -6.99 4.87
C ALA A 20 -33.78 -8.46 5.07
N GLN A 21 -34.67 -9.28 5.62
CA GLN A 21 -34.45 -10.71 5.76
C GLN A 21 -34.50 -11.46 4.43
N ALA A 22 -35.39 -11.07 3.52
CA ALA A 22 -35.47 -11.63 2.18
C ALA A 22 -34.22 -11.30 1.33
N LEU A 23 -33.68 -10.10 1.47
CA LEU A 23 -32.42 -9.70 0.85
C LEU A 23 -31.21 -10.43 1.46
N ALA A 24 -31.20 -10.65 2.77
CA ALA A 24 -30.13 -11.37 3.46
C ALA A 24 -30.12 -12.87 3.11
N SER A 25 -31.27 -13.49 2.91
CA SER A 25 -31.36 -14.92 2.56
C SER A 25 -30.95 -15.23 1.10
N SER A 26 -31.03 -14.24 0.23
CA SER A 26 -30.61 -14.34 -1.19
C SER A 26 -29.19 -13.82 -1.43
N ALA A 27 -28.54 -13.22 -0.43
CA ALA A 27 -27.16 -12.75 -0.56
C ALA A 27 -26.21 -13.94 -0.74
N PRO A 28 -25.39 -13.98 -1.79
CA PRO A 28 -24.34 -14.98 -1.91
C PRO A 28 -23.45 -14.89 -0.66
N LYS A 29 -23.03 -16.05 -0.14
CA LYS A 29 -22.06 -16.10 0.97
C LYS A 29 -20.78 -15.41 0.53
N THR A 30 -20.71 -14.13 0.75
CA THR A 30 -19.57 -13.30 0.38
C THR A 30 -18.47 -13.58 1.40
N ASP A 31 -17.46 -14.32 0.98
CA ASP A 31 -16.26 -14.52 1.76
C ASP A 31 -15.32 -13.34 1.43
N PRO A 32 -15.11 -12.39 2.38
CA PRO A 32 -14.29 -11.21 2.12
C PRO A 32 -12.83 -11.53 1.79
N THR A 33 -12.37 -12.75 2.13
CA THR A 33 -11.00 -13.18 1.82
C THR A 33 -10.80 -13.48 0.35
N LYS A 34 -11.86 -13.82 -0.38
CA LYS A 34 -11.80 -14.11 -1.84
C LYS A 34 -11.43 -12.89 -2.67
N GLU A 35 -11.72 -11.68 -2.18
CA GLU A 35 -11.36 -10.42 -2.86
C GLU A 35 -9.84 -10.28 -3.05
N PHE A 36 -9.03 -10.90 -2.17
CA PHE A 36 -7.57 -10.89 -2.22
C PHE A 36 -6.97 -12.03 -3.07
N LEU A 37 -7.79 -12.94 -3.59
CA LEU A 37 -7.32 -13.98 -4.51
C LEU A 37 -6.86 -13.34 -5.82
N LEU A 38 -5.68 -13.73 -6.28
CA LEU A 38 -5.05 -13.24 -7.50
C LEU A 38 -5.48 -14.09 -8.70
N ASP A 39 -6.78 -14.13 -9.00
CA ASP A 39 -7.24 -14.80 -10.20
C ASP A 39 -6.73 -14.09 -11.46
N PRO A 40 -6.19 -14.81 -12.43
CA PRO A 40 -5.66 -14.20 -13.64
C PRO A 40 -6.80 -13.61 -14.49
N TRP A 41 -6.74 -12.30 -14.72
CA TRP A 41 -7.69 -11.59 -15.58
C TRP A 41 -7.45 -11.91 -17.07
N ILE A 42 -6.19 -11.89 -17.46
CA ILE A 42 -5.74 -12.30 -18.80
C ILE A 42 -4.73 -13.43 -18.62
N LYS A 43 -5.11 -14.64 -19.03
CA LYS A 43 -4.22 -15.80 -18.98
C LYS A 43 -3.22 -15.69 -20.13
N ILE A 44 -1.95 -15.50 -19.79
CA ILE A 44 -0.83 -15.56 -20.75
C ILE A 44 -0.19 -16.95 -20.62
N PRO A 45 0.23 -17.57 -21.75
CA PRO A 45 0.92 -18.85 -21.68
C PRO A 45 2.14 -18.78 -20.78
N LYS A 46 2.30 -19.78 -19.91
CA LYS A 46 3.45 -19.87 -19.00
C LYS A 46 4.75 -20.00 -19.77
N ILE A 47 5.74 -19.18 -19.45
CA ILE A 47 7.10 -19.29 -19.98
C ILE A 47 7.95 -19.97 -18.90
N GLY A 48 8.06 -21.31 -18.97
CA GLY A 48 8.75 -22.11 -17.96
C GLY A 48 8.05 -22.06 -16.58
N PRO A 49 8.78 -21.86 -15.48
CA PRO A 49 8.21 -21.81 -14.13
C PRO A 49 7.51 -20.47 -13.80
N ILE A 50 7.59 -19.45 -14.70
CA ILE A 50 7.08 -18.10 -14.45
C ILE A 50 5.70 -17.97 -15.10
N ASP A 51 4.70 -17.61 -14.31
CA ASP A 51 3.36 -17.27 -14.76
C ASP A 51 3.27 -15.75 -14.98
N LEU A 52 3.18 -15.33 -16.24
CA LEU A 52 3.10 -13.93 -16.66
C LEU A 52 1.66 -13.43 -16.79
N SER A 53 0.69 -14.18 -16.28
CA SER A 53 -0.73 -13.80 -16.36
C SER A 53 -0.97 -12.48 -15.66
N ILE A 54 -1.76 -11.60 -16.30
CA ILE A 54 -2.13 -10.30 -15.73
C ILE A 54 -3.20 -10.54 -14.66
N THR A 55 -2.78 -10.40 -13.41
CA THR A 55 -3.67 -10.42 -12.23
C THR A 55 -4.17 -9.01 -11.91
N LYS A 56 -5.18 -8.90 -11.04
CA LYS A 56 -5.66 -7.61 -10.51
C LYS A 56 -4.49 -6.74 -9.99
N GLY A 57 -3.57 -7.35 -9.22
CA GLY A 57 -2.41 -6.65 -8.68
C GLY A 57 -1.47 -6.05 -9.74
N VAL A 58 -1.19 -6.80 -10.79
CA VAL A 58 -0.36 -6.34 -11.92
C VAL A 58 -1.04 -5.17 -12.64
N PHE A 59 -2.37 -5.23 -12.81
CA PHE A 59 -3.12 -4.14 -13.44
C PHE A 59 -3.02 -2.84 -12.63
N TYR A 60 -3.19 -2.88 -11.31
CA TYR A 60 -3.04 -1.69 -10.45
C TYR A 60 -1.61 -1.13 -10.47
N LEU A 61 -0.59 -1.98 -10.47
CA LEU A 61 0.82 -1.57 -10.60
C LEU A 61 1.11 -0.90 -11.94
N LEU A 62 0.60 -1.45 -13.04
CA LEU A 62 0.76 -0.85 -14.36
C LEU A 62 0.01 0.47 -14.46
N LEU A 63 -1.22 0.53 -13.96
CA LEU A 63 -2.02 1.75 -13.95
C LEU A 63 -1.32 2.87 -13.19
N SER A 64 -0.83 2.60 -11.98
CA SER A 64 -0.08 3.59 -11.19
C SER A 64 1.19 4.04 -11.90
N THR A 65 1.93 3.14 -12.51
CA THR A 65 3.13 3.44 -13.28
C THR A 65 2.80 4.36 -14.46
N VAL A 66 1.75 4.06 -15.22
CA VAL A 66 1.30 4.91 -16.33
C VAL A 66 0.89 6.30 -15.86
N ILE A 67 0.13 6.39 -14.76
CA ILE A 67 -0.27 7.68 -14.17
C ILE A 67 0.95 8.52 -13.78
N ILE A 68 1.96 7.92 -13.15
CA ILE A 68 3.18 8.62 -12.75
C ILE A 68 3.95 9.12 -13.98
N ILE A 69 4.16 8.26 -14.97
CA ILE A 69 4.91 8.62 -16.18
C ILE A 69 4.18 9.71 -16.96
N VAL A 70 2.89 9.50 -17.24
CA VAL A 70 2.10 10.47 -18.03
C VAL A 70 1.95 11.78 -17.26
N GLY A 71 1.63 11.74 -15.96
CA GLY A 71 1.54 12.93 -15.12
C GLY A 71 2.85 13.71 -15.05
N GLY A 72 3.96 13.02 -14.84
CA GLY A 72 5.29 13.63 -14.84
C GLY A 72 5.65 14.26 -16.19
N LEU A 73 5.42 13.55 -17.30
CA LEU A 73 5.69 14.08 -18.66
C LEU A 73 4.82 15.29 -18.99
N LEU A 74 3.56 15.29 -18.59
CA LEU A 74 2.65 16.43 -18.80
C LEU A 74 3.13 17.66 -18.03
N VAL A 75 3.59 17.50 -16.80
CA VAL A 75 4.12 18.62 -15.99
C VAL A 75 5.42 19.14 -16.61
N VAL A 76 6.37 18.26 -16.94
CA VAL A 76 7.67 18.65 -17.53
C VAL A 76 7.49 19.37 -18.86
N ARG A 77 6.56 18.93 -19.71
CA ARG A 77 6.31 19.56 -21.04
C ARG A 77 5.64 20.94 -20.93
N HIS A 78 4.93 21.21 -19.84
CA HIS A 78 4.14 22.44 -19.66
C HIS A 78 4.62 23.30 -18.47
N LEU A 79 5.88 23.18 -18.10
CA LEU A 79 6.48 24.01 -17.04
C LEU A 79 6.36 25.49 -17.36
N LYS A 80 5.80 26.27 -16.43
CA LYS A 80 5.64 27.73 -16.52
C LYS A 80 6.10 28.38 -15.23
N LEU A 81 6.62 29.61 -15.34
CA LEU A 81 7.01 30.44 -14.19
C LEU A 81 5.84 30.72 -13.22
N HIS A 82 4.61 30.83 -13.77
CA HIS A 82 3.38 30.89 -12.96
C HIS A 82 2.68 29.54 -13.03
N PRO A 83 2.82 28.69 -11.98
CA PRO A 83 2.33 27.31 -12.01
C PRO A 83 0.79 27.27 -12.05
N LYS A 84 0.24 26.42 -12.92
CA LYS A 84 -1.15 26.03 -12.87
C LYS A 84 -1.36 25.00 -11.74
N ARG A 85 -2.63 24.76 -11.35
CA ARG A 85 -2.99 23.90 -10.21
C ARG A 85 -2.26 22.54 -10.19
N LEU A 86 -2.15 21.88 -11.35
CA LEU A 86 -1.48 20.58 -11.46
C LEU A 86 0.04 20.69 -11.23
N GLN A 87 0.68 21.70 -11.82
CA GLN A 87 2.11 21.95 -11.64
C GLN A 87 2.39 22.32 -10.17
N ALA A 88 1.60 23.22 -9.57
CA ALA A 88 1.74 23.60 -8.18
C ALA A 88 1.61 22.40 -7.22
N PHE A 89 0.67 21.48 -7.50
CA PHE A 89 0.52 20.25 -6.73
C PHE A 89 1.77 19.35 -6.81
N VAL A 90 2.30 19.13 -8.02
CA VAL A 90 3.52 18.32 -8.19
C VAL A 90 4.73 18.98 -7.55
N GLU A 91 4.85 20.31 -7.61
CA GLU A 91 5.90 21.07 -6.93
C GLU A 91 5.82 20.89 -5.41
N ILE A 92 4.62 20.99 -4.81
CA ILE A 92 4.42 20.75 -3.38
C ILE A 92 4.86 19.32 -2.99
N VAL A 93 4.48 18.30 -3.78
CA VAL A 93 4.88 16.91 -3.54
C VAL A 93 6.40 16.74 -3.66
N TYR A 94 7.01 17.40 -4.63
CA TYR A 94 8.45 17.39 -4.83
C TYR A 94 9.17 18.05 -3.65
N ASP A 95 8.77 19.25 -3.25
CA ASP A 95 9.36 20.03 -2.13
C ASP A 95 9.21 19.26 -0.80
N PHE A 96 8.05 18.65 -0.60
CA PHE A 96 7.84 17.76 0.54
C PHE A 96 8.81 16.57 0.53
N SER A 97 8.95 15.90 -0.61
CA SER A 97 9.87 14.77 -0.75
C SER A 97 11.31 15.20 -0.56
N GLU A 98 11.68 16.37 -1.06
CA GLU A 98 13.02 16.93 -0.91
C GLU A 98 13.33 17.25 0.55
N SER A 99 12.46 18.03 1.21
CA SER A 99 12.68 18.52 2.56
C SER A 99 12.57 17.44 3.62
N GLN A 100 11.53 16.61 3.54
CA GLN A 100 11.20 15.66 4.61
C GLN A 100 11.83 14.27 4.40
N ILE A 101 12.16 13.87 3.17
CA ILE A 101 12.78 12.57 2.89
C ILE A 101 14.23 12.76 2.48
N GLY A 102 14.50 13.48 1.39
CA GLY A 102 15.83 13.56 0.82
C GLY A 102 16.86 14.19 1.74
N ARG A 103 16.60 15.42 2.21
CA ARG A 103 17.53 16.17 3.08
C ARG A 103 17.57 15.61 4.50
N ALA A 104 16.49 14.98 4.95
CA ALA A 104 16.41 14.41 6.29
C ALA A 104 17.18 13.08 6.44
N SER A 105 17.37 12.33 5.32
CA SER A 105 17.89 10.97 5.37
C SER A 105 19.22 10.74 4.63
N LEU A 106 19.57 11.63 3.68
CA LEU A 106 20.77 11.45 2.85
C LEU A 106 21.88 12.43 3.18
N PRO A 107 23.15 11.97 3.31
CA PRO A 107 24.32 12.84 3.37
C PRO A 107 24.48 13.69 2.10
N ALA A 108 25.05 14.89 2.21
CA ALA A 108 25.19 15.85 1.11
C ALA A 108 25.88 15.27 -0.15
N LYS A 109 26.85 14.39 0.02
CA LYS A 109 27.59 13.74 -1.08
C LYS A 109 26.68 12.78 -1.87
N THR A 110 25.78 12.10 -1.20
CA THR A 110 24.94 11.02 -1.76
C THR A 110 23.58 11.55 -2.22
N TYR A 111 23.19 12.71 -1.72
CA TYR A 111 21.89 13.34 -1.95
C TYR A 111 21.54 13.47 -3.45
N LYS A 112 22.41 14.12 -4.24
CA LYS A 112 22.12 14.38 -5.68
C LYS A 112 21.89 13.09 -6.49
N THR A 113 22.53 12.00 -6.11
CA THR A 113 22.45 10.73 -6.84
C THR A 113 21.22 9.90 -6.42
N TRP A 114 20.87 9.91 -5.13
CA TRP A 114 19.86 8.98 -4.59
C TRP A 114 18.52 9.64 -4.24
N PHE A 115 18.45 10.95 -4.17
CA PHE A 115 17.18 11.66 -3.97
C PHE A 115 16.13 11.33 -5.07
N PRO A 116 16.47 11.29 -6.38
CA PRO A 116 15.48 10.93 -7.40
C PRO A 116 14.88 9.54 -7.20
N TYR A 117 15.68 8.58 -6.73
CA TYR A 117 15.20 7.24 -6.40
C TYR A 117 14.19 7.28 -5.24
N LEU A 118 14.52 7.98 -4.14
CA LEU A 118 13.63 8.09 -2.98
C LEU A 118 12.34 8.83 -3.31
N ALA A 119 12.41 9.91 -4.08
CA ALA A 119 11.23 10.65 -4.53
C ALA A 119 10.33 9.78 -5.42
N THR A 120 10.91 9.02 -6.35
CA THR A 120 10.16 8.09 -7.20
C THR A 120 9.53 6.98 -6.38
N LEU A 121 10.26 6.42 -5.42
CA LEU A 121 9.76 5.37 -4.52
C LEU A 121 8.58 5.87 -3.68
N PHE A 122 8.71 7.08 -3.10
CA PHE A 122 7.63 7.74 -2.36
C PHE A 122 6.38 7.91 -3.21
N VAL A 123 6.51 8.56 -4.38
CA VAL A 123 5.39 8.86 -5.27
C VAL A 123 4.75 7.57 -5.79
N PHE A 124 5.56 6.54 -6.10
CA PHE A 124 5.09 5.26 -6.57
C PHE A 124 4.21 4.55 -5.53
N ILE A 125 4.69 4.41 -4.29
CA ILE A 125 3.94 3.79 -3.21
C ILE A 125 2.69 4.63 -2.89
N TRP A 126 2.85 5.96 -2.84
CA TRP A 126 1.76 6.88 -2.55
C TRP A 126 0.61 6.76 -3.55
N ILE A 127 0.91 6.80 -4.84
CA ILE A 127 -0.11 6.68 -5.89
C ILE A 127 -0.73 5.28 -5.90
N ASN A 128 0.06 4.20 -5.70
CA ASN A 128 -0.50 2.86 -5.57
C ASN A 128 -1.49 2.76 -4.40
N ASN A 129 -1.14 3.32 -3.24
CA ASN A 129 -2.02 3.32 -2.08
C ASN A 129 -3.29 4.15 -2.34
N LEU A 130 -3.19 5.32 -2.97
CA LEU A 130 -4.36 6.15 -3.29
C LEU A 130 -5.29 5.48 -4.31
N ILE A 131 -4.74 4.86 -5.35
CA ILE A 131 -5.54 4.17 -6.37
C ILE A 131 -6.30 2.98 -5.78
N SER A 132 -5.79 2.34 -4.74
CA SER A 132 -6.44 1.20 -4.10
C SER A 132 -7.82 1.52 -3.51
N PHE A 133 -8.08 2.80 -3.21
CA PHE A 133 -9.37 3.28 -2.72
C PHE A 133 -10.35 3.61 -3.84
N LEU A 134 -9.92 3.59 -5.10
CA LEU A 134 -10.84 3.76 -6.22
C LEU A 134 -11.51 2.42 -6.55
N PRO A 135 -12.84 2.34 -6.53
CA PRO A 135 -13.56 1.13 -6.91
C PRO A 135 -13.49 0.94 -8.43
N LEU A 136 -12.41 0.29 -8.89
CA LEU A 136 -12.23 0.00 -10.30
C LEU A 136 -12.97 -1.28 -10.71
N PRO A 137 -13.51 -1.36 -11.95
CA PRO A 137 -14.24 -2.52 -12.44
C PRO A 137 -13.26 -3.65 -12.80
N VAL A 138 -12.69 -4.31 -11.80
CA VAL A 138 -11.68 -5.38 -11.96
C VAL A 138 -12.08 -6.70 -11.32
N ASN A 139 -13.31 -6.83 -10.83
CA ASN A 139 -13.79 -8.07 -10.24
C ASN A 139 -14.04 -9.12 -11.32
N THR A 140 -13.39 -10.29 -11.20
CA THR A 140 -13.52 -11.39 -12.16
C THR A 140 -14.69 -12.33 -11.87
N GLU A 141 -15.17 -12.35 -10.60
CA GLU A 141 -16.19 -13.31 -10.16
C GLU A 141 -17.62 -12.82 -10.47
N HIS A 142 -17.85 -11.51 -10.34
CA HIS A 142 -19.18 -10.93 -10.57
C HIS A 142 -19.16 -9.94 -11.72
N LYS A 143 -20.06 -10.14 -12.68
CA LYS A 143 -20.24 -9.24 -13.84
C LYS A 143 -21.63 -8.64 -13.83
N ILE A 144 -21.72 -7.31 -13.93
CA ILE A 144 -22.98 -6.62 -14.14
C ILE A 144 -23.37 -6.81 -15.60
N TRP A 145 -24.59 -7.32 -15.84
CA TRP A 145 -25.12 -7.65 -17.18
C TRP A 145 -24.23 -8.60 -18.02
N GLY A 146 -23.42 -9.43 -17.34
CA GLY A 146 -22.58 -10.44 -18.00
C GLY A 146 -21.34 -9.93 -18.73
N VAL A 147 -21.15 -8.60 -18.84
CA VAL A 147 -20.06 -7.98 -19.60
C VAL A 147 -19.16 -7.10 -18.74
N ILE A 148 -19.73 -6.27 -17.85
CA ILE A 148 -18.99 -5.29 -17.08
C ILE A 148 -18.59 -5.90 -15.73
N PRO A 149 -17.26 -5.98 -15.38
CA PRO A 149 -16.83 -6.42 -14.07
C PRO A 149 -17.38 -5.50 -12.97
N THR A 150 -17.78 -6.07 -11.83
CA THR A 150 -18.19 -5.25 -10.69
C THR A 150 -17.02 -4.46 -10.13
N PRO A 151 -17.26 -3.24 -9.60
CA PRO A 151 -16.21 -2.48 -8.93
C PRO A 151 -15.72 -3.24 -7.69
N SER A 152 -14.40 -3.36 -7.52
CA SER A 152 -13.76 -3.93 -6.34
C SER A 152 -12.68 -3.01 -5.81
N LEU A 153 -12.46 -3.05 -4.50
CA LEU A 153 -11.37 -2.35 -3.83
C LEU A 153 -10.19 -3.31 -3.70
N TYR A 154 -9.09 -3.02 -4.37
CA TYR A 154 -7.90 -3.85 -4.31
C TYR A 154 -6.65 -3.00 -4.14
N ALA A 155 -5.83 -3.33 -3.14
CA ALA A 155 -4.53 -2.70 -2.91
C ALA A 155 -3.41 -3.59 -3.45
N ALA A 156 -2.66 -3.13 -4.44
CA ALA A 156 -1.48 -3.86 -4.93
C ALA A 156 -0.43 -4.04 -3.82
N THR A 157 -0.30 -3.06 -2.93
CA THR A 157 0.58 -3.08 -1.76
C THR A 157 0.07 -3.96 -0.61
N ALA A 158 -1.18 -4.44 -0.66
CA ALA A 158 -1.68 -5.49 0.23
C ALA A 158 -1.27 -6.92 -0.25
N ASN A 159 -0.35 -7.01 -1.20
CA ASN A 159 0.29 -8.24 -1.60
C ASN A 159 1.75 -8.24 -1.13
N ILE A 160 2.11 -9.25 -0.34
CA ILE A 160 3.46 -9.37 0.23
C ILE A 160 4.55 -9.48 -0.84
N SER A 161 4.25 -10.08 -2.00
CA SER A 161 5.21 -10.20 -3.10
C SER A 161 5.60 -8.83 -3.67
N VAL A 162 4.65 -7.90 -3.77
CA VAL A 162 4.88 -6.53 -4.25
C VAL A 162 5.73 -5.75 -3.24
N THR A 163 5.35 -5.78 -1.97
CA THR A 163 6.08 -5.06 -0.92
C THR A 163 7.47 -5.63 -0.70
N LEU A 164 7.62 -6.95 -0.78
CA LEU A 164 8.92 -7.61 -0.71
C LEU A 164 9.81 -7.23 -1.90
N ALA A 165 9.26 -7.19 -3.12
CA ALA A 165 10.02 -6.76 -4.31
C ALA A 165 10.53 -5.32 -4.17
N LEU A 166 9.68 -4.38 -3.73
CA LEU A 166 10.10 -3.00 -3.46
C LEU A 166 11.20 -2.91 -2.40
N THR A 167 11.05 -3.70 -1.33
CA THR A 167 12.04 -3.73 -0.25
C THR A 167 13.36 -4.38 -0.69
N LEU A 168 13.31 -5.42 -1.54
CA LEU A 168 14.50 -6.02 -2.12
C LEU A 168 15.27 -5.04 -3.00
N VAL A 169 14.58 -4.24 -3.82
CA VAL A 169 15.21 -3.18 -4.62
C VAL A 169 15.93 -2.18 -3.70
N THR A 170 15.29 -1.74 -2.62
CA THR A 170 15.90 -0.85 -1.62
C THR A 170 17.10 -1.52 -0.93
N PHE A 171 16.99 -2.79 -0.60
CA PHE A 171 18.06 -3.56 0.04
C PHE A 171 19.30 -3.65 -0.87
N PHE A 172 19.12 -4.00 -2.15
CA PHE A 172 20.21 -4.02 -3.12
C PHE A 172 20.80 -2.63 -3.36
N ALA A 173 19.94 -1.58 -3.43
CA ALA A 173 20.42 -0.20 -3.55
C ALA A 173 21.29 0.21 -2.36
N THR A 174 20.89 -0.13 -1.13
CA THR A 174 21.65 0.15 0.10
C THR A 174 23.03 -0.50 0.06
N HIS A 175 23.10 -1.78 -0.28
CA HIS A 175 24.38 -2.50 -0.35
C HIS A 175 25.26 -2.02 -1.51
N TYR A 176 24.64 -1.67 -2.65
CA TYR A 176 25.38 -1.08 -3.77
C TYR A 176 26.05 0.23 -3.38
N VAL A 177 25.34 1.11 -2.65
CA VAL A 177 25.92 2.38 -2.16
C VAL A 177 27.03 2.13 -1.17
N GLY A 178 26.83 1.24 -0.22
CA GLY A 178 27.84 0.88 0.76
C GLY A 178 29.14 0.35 0.13
N ILE A 179 29.01 -0.55 -0.84
CA ILE A 179 30.16 -1.11 -1.57
C ILE A 179 30.85 -0.05 -2.44
N LYS A 180 30.07 0.80 -3.12
CA LYS A 180 30.60 1.84 -4.02
C LYS A 180 31.37 2.92 -3.28
N ASN A 181 30.90 3.34 -2.11
CA ASN A 181 31.49 4.45 -1.36
C ASN A 181 32.64 4.00 -0.45
N ASN A 182 32.52 2.83 0.17
CA ASN A 182 33.47 2.35 1.18
C ASN A 182 34.39 1.24 0.65
N GLY A 183 34.10 0.66 -0.52
CA GLY A 183 34.74 -0.53 -1.03
C GLY A 183 34.18 -1.83 -0.45
N ALA A 184 34.26 -2.94 -1.20
CA ALA A 184 33.62 -4.20 -0.80
C ALA A 184 34.21 -4.77 0.52
N GLY A 185 35.52 -4.79 0.64
CA GLY A 185 36.22 -5.34 1.83
C GLY A 185 35.86 -4.58 3.12
N PRO A 186 36.10 -3.27 3.20
CA PRO A 186 35.74 -2.47 4.39
C PRO A 186 34.26 -2.50 4.70
N TYR A 187 33.37 -2.48 3.68
CA TYR A 187 31.93 -2.53 3.88
C TYR A 187 31.48 -3.83 4.56
N PHE A 188 31.93 -4.99 4.10
CA PHE A 188 31.57 -6.25 4.78
C PHE A 188 32.30 -6.40 6.12
N LYS A 189 33.51 -5.82 6.26
CA LYS A 189 34.19 -5.79 7.54
C LYS A 189 33.47 -4.93 8.58
N SER A 190 32.74 -3.90 8.19
CA SER A 190 31.94 -3.07 9.11
C SER A 190 30.76 -3.82 9.78
N TRP A 191 30.36 -4.96 9.22
CA TRP A 191 29.37 -5.85 9.86
C TRP A 191 29.98 -6.63 11.04
N PHE A 192 31.34 -6.63 11.16
CA PHE A 192 32.05 -7.24 12.24
C PHE A 192 32.61 -6.13 13.14
N PRO A 193 31.89 -5.73 14.18
CA PRO A 193 32.34 -4.65 15.05
C PRO A 193 33.68 -5.04 15.69
N PRO A 194 34.61 -4.08 15.86
CA PRO A 194 35.96 -4.34 16.40
C PRO A 194 35.92 -4.51 17.92
N ILE A 195 35.08 -5.39 18.44
CA ILE A 195 34.94 -5.69 19.85
C ILE A 195 35.81 -6.90 20.17
N SER A 196 36.81 -6.70 21.00
CA SER A 196 37.69 -7.77 21.46
C SER A 196 37.03 -8.62 22.54
N GLY A 197 36.94 -9.95 22.33
CA GLY A 197 36.47 -10.87 23.36
C GLY A 197 35.40 -11.86 22.89
N PRO A 198 34.99 -12.82 23.74
CA PRO A 198 34.03 -13.87 23.38
C PRO A 198 32.63 -13.33 23.02
N ILE A 199 32.29 -12.09 23.41
CA ILE A 199 31.03 -11.43 23.13
C ILE A 199 30.84 -11.18 21.64
N ASN A 200 31.92 -11.10 20.84
CA ASN A 200 31.86 -10.91 19.40
C ASN A 200 31.18 -12.07 18.67
N ILE A 201 31.26 -13.30 19.19
CA ILE A 201 30.57 -14.48 18.67
C ILE A 201 29.04 -14.29 18.68
N LEU A 202 28.52 -13.53 19.64
CA LEU A 202 27.06 -13.23 19.73
C LEU A 202 26.68 -12.01 18.90
N ILE A 203 27.51 -10.98 18.84
CA ILE A 203 27.19 -9.70 18.17
C ILE A 203 27.17 -9.86 16.65
N VAL A 204 28.11 -10.61 16.06
CA VAL A 204 28.17 -10.80 14.61
C VAL A 204 26.89 -11.43 14.02
N PRO A 205 26.34 -12.54 14.55
CA PRO A 205 25.08 -13.08 14.08
C PRO A 205 23.91 -12.12 14.27
N LEU A 206 23.90 -11.33 15.35
CA LEU A 206 22.86 -10.31 15.60
C LEU A 206 22.92 -9.18 14.56
N GLU A 207 24.11 -8.72 14.17
CA GLU A 207 24.27 -7.69 13.15
C GLU A 207 23.79 -8.18 11.78
N ILE A 208 24.17 -9.40 11.38
CA ILE A 208 23.68 -10.02 10.15
C ILE A 208 22.15 -10.17 10.19
N LEU A 209 21.62 -10.67 11.30
CA LEU A 209 20.17 -10.80 11.49
C LEU A 209 19.45 -9.45 11.39
N SER A 210 20.06 -8.39 11.95
CA SER A 210 19.53 -7.02 11.91
C SER A 210 19.34 -6.52 10.48
N GLN A 211 20.26 -6.81 9.55
CA GLN A 211 20.13 -6.45 8.13
C GLN A 211 18.92 -7.13 7.49
N PHE A 212 18.70 -8.42 7.76
CA PHE A 212 17.53 -9.14 7.28
C PHE A 212 16.23 -8.66 7.94
N LEU A 213 16.24 -8.39 9.24
CA LEU A 213 15.08 -7.88 9.95
C LEU A 213 14.62 -6.50 9.44
N ARG A 214 15.54 -5.64 9.00
CA ARG A 214 15.22 -4.37 8.34
C ARG A 214 14.38 -4.59 7.06
N LEU A 215 14.79 -5.55 6.23
CA LEU A 215 14.07 -5.92 5.02
C LEU A 215 12.68 -6.45 5.35
N VAL A 216 12.59 -7.42 6.24
CA VAL A 216 11.31 -8.03 6.64
C VAL A 216 10.38 -6.99 7.26
N SER A 217 10.88 -6.20 8.21
CA SER A 217 10.08 -5.17 8.90
C SER A 217 9.52 -4.13 7.94
N LEU A 218 10.31 -3.67 6.97
CA LEU A 218 9.87 -2.68 5.98
C LEU A 218 8.79 -3.24 5.05
N SER A 219 8.98 -4.47 4.55
CA SER A 219 8.02 -5.16 3.68
C SER A 219 6.72 -5.47 4.40
N VAL A 220 6.80 -6.10 5.58
CA VAL A 220 5.61 -6.50 6.37
C VAL A 220 4.82 -5.29 6.83
N ARG A 221 5.47 -4.19 7.19
CA ARG A 221 4.79 -2.96 7.62
C ARG A 221 3.90 -2.40 6.51
N LEU A 222 4.41 -2.28 5.29
CA LEU A 222 3.62 -1.80 4.15
C LEU A 222 2.48 -2.75 3.83
N PHE A 223 2.77 -4.05 3.74
CA PHE A 223 1.78 -5.09 3.48
C PHE A 223 0.70 -5.14 4.55
N ALA A 224 1.07 -5.26 5.83
CA ALA A 224 0.12 -5.48 6.92
C ALA A 224 -0.82 -4.29 7.13
N ASN A 225 -0.31 -3.06 7.04
CA ASN A 225 -1.14 -1.87 7.21
C ASN A 225 -2.20 -1.75 6.11
N MET A 226 -1.81 -1.94 4.84
CA MET A 226 -2.76 -1.86 3.71
C MET A 226 -3.74 -3.03 3.71
N LEU A 227 -3.28 -4.24 4.05
CA LEU A 227 -4.16 -5.40 4.15
C LEU A 227 -5.17 -5.24 5.28
N ALA A 228 -4.71 -4.84 6.48
CA ALA A 228 -5.56 -4.70 7.65
C ALA A 228 -6.66 -3.64 7.45
N GLY A 229 -6.31 -2.48 6.87
CA GLY A 229 -7.27 -1.42 6.61
C GLY A 229 -8.34 -1.84 5.61
N HIS A 230 -7.95 -2.41 4.47
CA HIS A 230 -8.91 -2.92 3.47
C HIS A 230 -9.79 -4.04 4.04
N LEU A 231 -9.22 -4.99 4.79
CA LEU A 231 -10.00 -6.05 5.45
C LEU A 231 -11.03 -5.47 6.43
N LEU A 232 -10.67 -4.45 7.20
CA LEU A 232 -11.56 -3.83 8.16
C LEU A 232 -12.78 -3.21 7.47
N VAL A 233 -12.58 -2.45 6.40
CA VAL A 233 -13.67 -1.88 5.61
C VAL A 233 -14.55 -2.97 5.00
N LEU A 234 -13.94 -4.01 4.39
CA LEU A 234 -14.66 -5.14 3.81
C LEU A 234 -15.45 -5.92 4.86
N MET A 235 -14.91 -6.10 6.06
CA MET A 235 -15.60 -6.78 7.17
C MET A 235 -16.81 -5.98 7.65
N CYS A 236 -16.71 -4.65 7.75
CA CYS A 236 -17.85 -3.80 8.09
C CYS A 236 -18.99 -3.92 7.04
N VAL A 237 -18.64 -3.93 5.75
CA VAL A 237 -19.61 -4.11 4.66
C VAL A 237 -20.22 -5.51 4.70
N SER A 238 -19.40 -6.55 4.87
CA SER A 238 -19.86 -7.94 4.95
C SER A 238 -20.78 -8.17 6.13
N LEU A 239 -20.53 -7.52 7.27
CA LEU A 239 -21.40 -7.62 8.45
C LEU A 239 -22.82 -7.11 8.18
N ILE A 240 -22.96 -6.03 7.39
CA ILE A 240 -24.25 -5.51 6.98
C ILE A 240 -25.00 -6.54 6.12
N ILE A 241 -24.30 -7.18 5.19
CA ILE A 241 -24.89 -8.16 4.26
C ILE A 241 -25.29 -9.45 5.00
N ILE A 242 -24.43 -9.94 5.91
CA ILE A 242 -24.65 -11.21 6.63
C ILE A 242 -25.79 -11.11 7.63
N ILE A 243 -25.85 -10.01 8.40
CA ILE A 243 -26.85 -9.86 9.47
C ILE A 243 -28.17 -9.33 8.89
N GLY A 244 -28.15 -8.51 7.84
CA GLY A 244 -29.35 -7.96 7.18
C GLY A 244 -30.24 -7.10 8.10
N ASN A 245 -29.70 -6.55 9.18
CA ASN A 245 -30.44 -5.77 10.16
C ASN A 245 -30.14 -4.28 10.00
N VAL A 246 -31.21 -3.46 9.95
CA VAL A 246 -31.11 -2.00 9.78
C VAL A 246 -30.29 -1.34 10.92
N PHE A 247 -30.41 -1.82 12.14
CA PHE A 247 -29.62 -1.30 13.27
C PHE A 247 -28.12 -1.59 13.11
N VAL A 248 -27.79 -2.77 12.61
CA VAL A 248 -26.38 -3.13 12.30
C VAL A 248 -25.85 -2.28 11.16
N ALA A 249 -26.66 -2.07 10.11
CA ALA A 249 -26.27 -1.18 9.02
C ALA A 249 -26.05 0.25 9.51
N ALA A 250 -26.95 0.79 10.31
CA ALA A 250 -26.84 2.14 10.88
C ALA A 250 -25.60 2.33 11.75
N ALA A 251 -25.14 1.29 12.42
CA ALA A 251 -23.91 1.32 13.22
C ALA A 251 -22.63 1.08 12.36
N SER A 252 -22.70 0.11 11.43
CA SER A 252 -21.52 -0.29 10.64
C SER A 252 -21.15 0.71 9.55
N ILE A 253 -22.11 1.42 8.93
CA ILE A 253 -21.83 2.40 7.88
C ILE A 253 -20.97 3.57 8.37
N PRO A 254 -21.28 4.27 9.48
CA PRO A 254 -20.42 5.33 9.99
C PRO A 254 -19.02 4.85 10.35
N VAL A 255 -18.91 3.64 10.92
CA VAL A 255 -17.64 3.01 11.27
C VAL A 255 -16.82 2.71 10.01
N ALA A 256 -17.44 2.10 8.99
CA ALA A 256 -16.78 1.82 7.72
C ALA A 256 -16.30 3.10 7.03
N VAL A 257 -17.11 4.15 6.99
CA VAL A 257 -16.75 5.45 6.41
C VAL A 257 -15.60 6.10 7.19
N PHE A 258 -15.65 6.04 8.52
CA PHE A 258 -14.56 6.56 9.36
C PHE A 258 -13.24 5.86 9.05
N PHE A 259 -13.22 4.53 9.04
CA PHE A 259 -11.99 3.77 8.75
C PHE A 259 -11.53 3.96 7.30
N TYR A 260 -12.43 4.02 6.34
CA TYR A 260 -12.10 4.32 4.95
C TYR A 260 -11.41 5.69 4.80
N CYS A 261 -11.96 6.74 5.42
CA CYS A 261 -11.35 8.07 5.42
C CYS A 261 -10.02 8.09 6.19
N PHE A 262 -9.95 7.40 7.33
CA PHE A 262 -8.73 7.29 8.13
C PHE A 262 -7.61 6.61 7.34
N GLU A 263 -7.92 5.51 6.66
CA GLU A 263 -6.97 4.77 5.85
C GLU A 263 -6.49 5.58 4.65
N LEU A 264 -7.42 6.24 3.94
CA LEU A 264 -7.10 7.08 2.79
C LEU A 264 -6.23 8.30 3.18
N VAL A 265 -6.60 9.01 4.24
CA VAL A 265 -5.95 10.29 4.60
C VAL A 265 -4.69 10.08 5.42
N LEU A 266 -4.67 9.13 6.35
CA LEU A 266 -3.54 8.92 7.25
C LEU A 266 -2.68 7.73 6.83
N VAL A 267 -3.24 6.53 6.75
CA VAL A 267 -2.43 5.32 6.59
C VAL A 267 -1.73 5.29 5.23
N ALA A 268 -2.44 5.57 4.14
CA ALA A 268 -1.89 5.54 2.79
C ALA A 268 -0.72 6.53 2.60
N ASN A 269 -0.89 7.75 3.11
CA ASN A 269 0.13 8.81 3.01
C ASN A 269 1.33 8.54 3.92
N LEU A 270 1.04 8.24 5.21
CA LEU A 270 2.08 7.99 6.20
C LEU A 270 2.94 6.78 5.82
N GLN A 271 2.33 5.74 5.27
CA GLN A 271 3.04 4.52 4.92
C GLN A 271 4.01 4.73 3.75
N ALA A 272 3.60 5.49 2.72
CA ALA A 272 4.49 5.86 1.62
C ALA A 272 5.67 6.72 2.12
N PHE A 273 5.39 7.69 2.99
CA PHE A 273 6.40 8.54 3.61
C PHE A 273 7.39 7.74 4.44
N ILE A 274 6.92 6.90 5.38
CA ILE A 274 7.79 6.12 6.26
C ILE A 274 8.66 5.14 5.45
N PHE A 275 8.08 4.49 4.42
CA PHE A 275 8.84 3.57 3.58
C PHE A 275 10.01 4.27 2.88
N ALA A 276 9.75 5.41 2.24
CA ALA A 276 10.77 6.17 1.54
C ALA A 276 11.81 6.77 2.50
N LEU A 277 11.37 7.31 3.66
CA LEU A 277 12.26 7.85 4.68
C LEU A 277 13.20 6.79 5.25
N LEU A 278 12.70 5.62 5.63
CA LEU A 278 13.51 4.52 6.13
C LEU A 278 14.47 3.99 5.06
N SER A 279 14.02 3.89 3.81
CA SER A 279 14.89 3.56 2.67
C SER A 279 16.02 4.56 2.52
N GLY A 280 15.73 5.85 2.68
CA GLY A 280 16.72 6.92 2.67
C GLY A 280 17.72 6.82 3.82
N ILE A 281 17.26 6.56 5.04
CA ILE A 281 18.12 6.36 6.22
C ILE A 281 19.05 5.15 6.00
N TYR A 282 18.54 4.03 5.45
CA TYR A 282 19.38 2.85 5.19
C TYR A 282 20.44 3.14 4.12
N ILE A 283 20.10 3.86 3.06
CA ILE A 283 21.07 4.28 2.04
C ILE A 283 22.05 5.29 2.61
N GLY A 284 21.57 6.24 3.43
CA GLY A 284 22.42 7.25 4.08
C GLY A 284 23.44 6.64 5.01
N THR A 285 23.02 5.76 5.91
CA THR A 285 23.92 5.06 6.85
C THR A 285 24.93 4.17 6.13
N ALA A 286 24.53 3.49 5.05
CA ALA A 286 25.45 2.68 4.24
C ALA A 286 26.45 3.53 3.45
N ALA A 287 26.14 4.80 3.15
CA ALA A 287 26.98 5.71 2.41
C ALA A 287 28.10 6.34 3.28
N GLU A 288 27.89 6.41 4.59
CA GLU A 288 28.89 6.97 5.52
C GLU A 288 29.98 5.96 5.83
N PRO A 289 31.25 6.41 5.90
CA PRO A 289 32.34 5.51 6.28
C PRO A 289 32.15 5.12 7.75
N HIS A 290 32.10 3.85 8.01
CA HIS A 290 32.14 3.30 9.36
C HIS A 290 33.59 3.41 9.89
N HIS A 291 33.80 4.33 10.84
CA HIS A 291 35.08 4.48 11.58
C HIS A 291 35.24 3.41 12.66
#